data_23597ff099a677dd35be414dfe9afa23
#
_entry.id   23597ff099a677dd35be414dfe9afa23
#
_cell.length_a   1.000
_cell.length_b   1.000
_cell.length_c   1.000
_cell.angle_alpha   90.00
_cell.angle_beta   90.00
_cell.angle_gamma   90.00
#
_symmetry.space_group_name_H-M   'P 1'
#
loop_
_entity.id
_entity.type
_entity.pdbx_description
1 polymer ?
#
loop_
_entity_poly.entity_id
_entity_poly.type
_entity_poly.pdbx_seq_one_letter_code
_entity_poly.pdbx_strand_id
1 'polypeptide(L)'
;LLLVVSPNNLDETITRFKGLSLTNPAASFMFLILMLSLAGIPPFAGFWAKWFVLKELVASGMLWLAVIAVIFSLIGAYYYLRIIKYMYFDSDDVANSPIFWNRSVGTVFTVNAVAILFLGFFPGILMSECLKAVLSSVV
;
A
#
# COMPACT_ATOMS: atom_id res chain seq x y z
N LEU A 1 -5.73 -8.83 3.78
CA LEU A 1 -6.41 -7.68 4.36
C LEU A 1 -7.93 -7.76 4.14
N LEU A 2 -8.38 -8.02 2.92
CA LEU A 2 -9.79 -8.22 2.57
C LEU A 2 -10.42 -9.46 3.26
N LEU A 3 -9.62 -10.50 3.51
CA LEU A 3 -10.05 -11.72 4.20
C LEU A 3 -10.42 -11.50 5.69
N VAL A 4 -9.85 -10.49 6.33
CA VAL A 4 -10.16 -10.14 7.73
C VAL A 4 -11.51 -9.43 7.85
N VAL A 5 -12.01 -8.84 6.76
CA VAL A 5 -13.19 -7.97 6.79
C VAL A 5 -14.49 -8.70 6.44
N SER A 6 -14.54 -9.62 5.50
CA SER A 6 -15.67 -10.55 5.26
C SER A 6 -15.44 -11.45 4.03
N PRO A 7 -15.83 -12.72 4.03
CA PRO A 7 -15.65 -13.62 2.91
C PRO A 7 -16.76 -13.58 1.84
N ASN A 8 -17.88 -12.88 2.04
CA ASN A 8 -19.07 -13.16 1.25
C ASN A 8 -19.46 -12.17 0.15
N ASN A 9 -18.97 -10.92 0.13
CA ASN A 9 -19.30 -9.98 -0.96
C ASN A 9 -18.26 -8.86 -1.06
N LEU A 10 -17.56 -8.76 -2.19
CA LEU A 10 -16.51 -7.76 -2.41
C LEU A 10 -17.05 -6.31 -2.46
N ASP A 11 -18.25 -6.10 -2.97
CA ASP A 11 -18.85 -4.76 -3.04
C ASP A 11 -19.31 -4.27 -1.66
N GLU A 12 -19.88 -5.16 -0.83
CA GLU A 12 -20.19 -4.83 0.57
C GLU A 12 -18.94 -4.57 1.40
N THR A 13 -17.81 -5.16 1.04
CA THR A 13 -16.56 -5.00 1.76
C THR A 13 -15.99 -3.59 1.58
N ILE A 14 -16.08 -3.02 0.38
CA ILE A 14 -15.60 -1.65 0.10
C ILE A 14 -16.48 -0.62 0.79
N THR A 15 -17.80 -0.81 0.81
CA THR A 15 -18.73 0.10 1.48
C THR A 15 -18.58 0.11 3.00
N ARG A 16 -18.09 -0.97 3.61
CA ARG A 16 -17.76 -1.03 5.05
C ARG A 16 -16.59 -0.14 5.46
N PHE A 17 -15.74 0.27 4.51
CA PHE A 17 -14.68 1.25 4.78
C PHE A 17 -15.20 2.69 4.80
N LYS A 18 -16.45 2.95 4.39
CA LYS A 18 -17.05 4.26 4.46
C LYS A 18 -17.07 4.78 5.90
N GLY A 19 -16.59 6.00 6.09
CA GLY A 19 -16.58 6.64 7.39
C GLY A 19 -15.64 6.00 8.43
N LEU A 20 -14.71 5.12 8.03
CA LEU A 20 -13.73 4.52 8.95
C LEU A 20 -12.89 5.57 9.67
N SER A 21 -12.64 6.72 9.03
CA SER A 21 -11.92 7.83 9.64
C SER A 21 -12.64 8.42 10.85
N LEU A 22 -13.97 8.33 10.89
CA LEU A 22 -14.79 8.83 12.00
C LEU A 22 -14.88 7.82 13.15
N THR A 23 -14.90 6.52 12.83
CA THR A 23 -15.05 5.46 13.84
C THR A 23 -13.70 5.07 14.47
N ASN A 24 -12.65 4.95 13.67
CA ASN A 24 -11.31 4.55 14.10
C ASN A 24 -10.22 5.33 13.33
N PRO A 25 -9.89 6.56 13.73
CA PRO A 25 -8.96 7.41 12.99
C PRO A 25 -7.54 6.82 12.92
N ALA A 26 -7.09 6.12 13.96
CA ALA A 26 -5.79 5.45 13.95
C ALA A 26 -5.70 4.34 12.91
N ALA A 27 -6.72 3.47 12.84
CA ALA A 27 -6.81 2.43 11.84
C ALA A 27 -6.84 3.02 10.43
N SER A 28 -7.65 4.04 10.23
CA SER A 28 -7.81 4.74 8.97
C SER A 28 -6.49 5.35 8.48
N PHE A 29 -5.71 5.95 9.38
CA PHE A 29 -4.41 6.51 9.05
C PHE A 29 -3.38 5.44 8.66
N MET A 30 -3.37 4.29 9.33
CA MET A 30 -2.52 3.17 8.94
C MET A 30 -2.88 2.60 7.58
N PHE A 31 -4.18 2.45 7.30
CA PHE A 31 -4.65 2.04 5.97
C PHE A 31 -4.28 3.05 4.90
N LEU A 32 -4.35 4.34 5.18
CA LEU A 32 -3.92 5.41 4.28
C LEU A 32 -2.46 5.22 3.87
N ILE A 33 -1.55 5.04 4.84
CA ILE A 33 -0.12 4.82 4.59
C ILE A 33 0.10 3.59 3.70
N LEU A 34 -0.57 2.48 4.01
CA LEU A 34 -0.47 1.25 3.23
C LEU A 34 -0.96 1.45 1.79
N MET A 35 -2.12 2.08 1.60
CA MET A 35 -2.70 2.33 0.27
C MET A 35 -1.86 3.29 -0.56
N LEU A 36 -1.30 4.36 0.05
CA LEU A 36 -0.40 5.29 -0.63
C LEU A 36 0.92 4.61 -1.02
N SER A 37 1.44 3.71 -0.19
CA SER A 37 2.61 2.91 -0.52
C SER A 37 2.34 1.97 -1.70
N LEU A 38 1.20 1.28 -1.72
CA LEU A 38 0.78 0.41 -2.82
C LEU A 38 0.53 1.19 -4.11
N ALA A 39 -0.04 2.39 -4.01
CA ALA A 39 -0.18 3.30 -5.13
C ALA A 39 1.17 3.71 -5.72
N GLY A 40 2.22 3.71 -4.89
CA GLY A 40 3.57 4.10 -5.30
C GLY A 40 3.79 5.60 -5.28
N ILE A 41 3.20 6.29 -4.30
CA ILE A 41 3.37 7.73 -4.10
C ILE A 41 4.61 7.98 -3.24
N PRO A 42 5.52 8.92 -3.61
CA PRO A 42 6.60 9.33 -2.73
C PRO A 42 6.01 9.94 -1.44
N PRO A 43 6.56 9.73 -0.26
CA PRO A 43 7.87 9.18 0.10
C PRO A 43 7.85 7.70 0.54
N PHE A 44 6.85 6.93 0.18
CA PHE A 44 6.67 5.55 0.68
C PHE A 44 7.56 4.53 -0.06
N ALA A 45 7.84 3.41 0.61
CA ALA A 45 8.70 2.33 0.10
C ALA A 45 8.24 1.77 -1.27
N GLY A 46 6.92 1.70 -1.52
CA GLY A 46 6.36 1.22 -2.77
C GLY A 46 6.72 2.04 -4.00
N PHE A 47 6.99 3.35 -3.84
CA PHE A 47 7.51 4.19 -4.91
C PHE A 47 8.91 3.74 -5.35
N TRP A 48 9.82 3.53 -4.41
CA TRP A 48 11.19 3.13 -4.70
C TRP A 48 11.26 1.77 -5.37
N ALA A 49 10.45 0.81 -4.92
CA ALA A 49 10.36 -0.51 -5.54
C ALA A 49 9.97 -0.40 -7.03
N LYS A 50 8.95 0.37 -7.37
CA LYS A 50 8.54 0.61 -8.75
C LYS A 50 9.60 1.35 -9.55
N TRP A 51 10.20 2.36 -8.96
CA TRP A 51 11.25 3.17 -9.60
C TRP A 51 12.44 2.32 -10.01
N PHE A 52 12.94 1.45 -9.13
CA PHE A 52 14.10 0.59 -9.44
C PHE A 52 13.78 -0.41 -10.56
N VAL A 53 12.60 -1.04 -10.52
CA VAL A 53 12.17 -1.95 -11.58
C VAL A 53 12.06 -1.24 -12.93
N LEU A 54 11.45 -0.05 -12.96
CA LEU A 54 11.33 0.73 -14.19
C LEU A 54 12.69 1.18 -14.73
N LYS A 55 13.59 1.63 -13.85
CA LYS A 55 14.94 2.01 -14.22
C LYS A 55 15.69 0.86 -14.88
N GLU A 56 15.59 -0.35 -14.33
CA GLU A 56 16.24 -1.54 -14.86
C GLU A 56 15.66 -1.97 -16.21
N LEU A 57 14.35 -1.90 -16.37
CA LEU A 57 13.69 -2.20 -17.65
C LEU A 57 14.13 -1.24 -18.77
N VAL A 58 14.28 0.04 -18.44
CA VAL A 58 14.77 1.04 -19.39
C VAL A 58 16.26 0.80 -19.73
N ALA A 59 17.09 0.48 -18.73
CA ALA A 59 18.50 0.19 -18.92
C ALA A 59 18.73 -1.06 -19.79
N SER A 60 17.83 -2.06 -19.67
CA SER A 60 17.86 -3.28 -20.48
C SER A 60 17.28 -3.09 -21.90
N GLY A 61 16.92 -1.86 -22.28
CA GLY A 61 16.34 -1.56 -23.60
C GLY A 61 14.88 -2.00 -23.79
N MET A 62 14.22 -2.50 -22.75
CA MET A 62 12.83 -2.97 -22.78
C MET A 62 11.83 -1.85 -22.50
N LEU A 63 11.94 -0.75 -23.25
CA LEU A 63 11.14 0.46 -23.02
C LEU A 63 9.63 0.20 -23.11
N TRP A 64 9.20 -0.64 -24.06
CA TRP A 64 7.79 -0.99 -24.24
C TRP A 64 7.20 -1.68 -22.98
N LEU A 65 8.00 -2.53 -22.34
CA LEU A 65 7.58 -3.22 -21.12
C LEU A 65 7.50 -2.25 -19.93
N ALA A 66 8.41 -1.27 -19.85
CA ALA A 66 8.36 -0.22 -18.86
C ALA A 66 7.08 0.63 -19.00
N VAL A 67 6.69 0.98 -20.23
CA VAL A 67 5.44 1.73 -20.50
C VAL A 67 4.21 0.92 -20.05
N ILE A 68 4.14 -0.35 -20.38
CA ILE A 68 3.05 -1.22 -19.95
C ILE A 68 2.99 -1.30 -18.42
N ALA A 69 4.13 -1.48 -17.76
CA ALA A 69 4.21 -1.55 -16.29
C ALA A 69 3.70 -0.25 -15.62
N VAL A 70 4.00 0.92 -16.21
CA VAL A 70 3.48 2.21 -15.75
C VAL A 70 1.96 2.28 -15.89
N ILE A 71 1.41 1.88 -17.04
CA ILE A 71 -0.05 1.89 -17.29
C ILE A 71 -0.77 1.01 -16.25
N PHE A 72 -0.33 -0.22 -16.04
CA PHE A 72 -0.93 -1.09 -15.03
C PHE A 72 -0.75 -0.55 -13.60
N SER A 73 0.37 0.10 -13.31
CA SER A 73 0.59 0.76 -12.04
C SER A 73 -0.39 1.91 -11.79
N LEU A 74 -0.73 2.70 -12.82
CA LEU A 74 -1.72 3.78 -12.75
C LEU A 74 -3.13 3.24 -12.51
N ILE A 75 -3.51 2.16 -13.19
CA ILE A 75 -4.79 1.50 -12.96
C ILE A 75 -4.89 1.02 -11.52
N GLY A 76 -3.84 0.39 -10.98
CA GLY A 76 -3.79 -0.03 -9.58
C GLY A 76 -3.90 1.16 -8.61
N ALA A 77 -3.17 2.24 -8.88
CA ALA A 77 -3.20 3.45 -8.06
C ALA A 77 -4.62 4.06 -7.99
N TYR A 78 -5.35 4.07 -9.11
CA TYR A 78 -6.74 4.53 -9.13
C TYR A 78 -7.64 3.77 -8.13
N TYR A 79 -7.53 2.44 -8.07
CA TYR A 79 -8.31 1.64 -7.12
C TYR A 79 -7.93 1.92 -5.66
N TYR A 80 -6.65 2.09 -5.35
CA TYR A 80 -6.21 2.43 -4.00
C TYR A 80 -6.68 3.81 -3.57
N LEU A 81 -6.61 4.81 -4.45
CA LEU A 81 -7.11 6.16 -4.19
C LEU A 81 -8.64 6.18 -4.04
N ARG A 82 -9.36 5.34 -4.77
CA ARG A 82 -10.81 5.18 -4.62
C ARG A 82 -11.19 4.67 -3.23
N ILE A 83 -10.45 3.69 -2.69
CA ILE A 83 -10.66 3.19 -1.32
C ILE A 83 -10.41 4.30 -0.29
N ILE A 84 -9.33 5.08 -0.45
CA ILE A 84 -9.02 6.21 0.40
C ILE A 84 -10.18 7.24 0.37
N LYS A 85 -10.71 7.52 -0.82
CA LYS A 85 -11.87 8.41 -0.97
C LYS A 85 -13.07 7.93 -0.14
N TYR A 86 -13.45 6.66 -0.25
CA TYR A 86 -14.55 6.11 0.54
C TYR A 86 -14.29 6.18 2.05
N MET A 87 -13.05 5.98 2.46
CA MET A 87 -12.67 5.95 3.86
C MET A 87 -12.71 7.32 4.53
N TYR A 88 -12.35 8.39 3.79
CA TYR A 88 -12.20 9.74 4.34
C TYR A 88 -13.28 10.73 3.92
N PHE A 89 -13.85 10.59 2.74
CA PHE A 89 -14.74 11.61 2.15
C PHE A 89 -16.18 11.15 1.99
N ASP A 90 -16.45 9.85 2.09
CA ASP A 90 -17.80 9.31 1.89
C ASP A 90 -18.34 8.85 3.24
N SER A 91 -19.07 9.75 3.93
CA SER A 91 -19.61 9.51 5.27
C SER A 91 -21.11 9.24 5.29
N ASP A 92 -21.75 9.12 4.10
CA ASP A 92 -23.17 8.84 4.01
C ASP A 92 -23.46 7.45 4.56
N ASP A 93 -24.27 7.42 5.62
CA ASP A 93 -24.69 6.23 6.36
C ASP A 93 -23.50 5.42 6.93
N VAL A 94 -23.01 5.88 8.06
CA VAL A 94 -22.12 5.07 8.91
C VAL A 94 -22.89 3.80 9.30
N ALA A 95 -22.78 2.78 8.47
CA ALA A 95 -23.18 1.45 8.86
C ALA A 95 -22.38 1.11 10.11
N ASN A 96 -23.03 1.10 11.26
CA ASN A 96 -22.52 0.84 12.60
C ASN A 96 -21.99 -0.62 12.74
N SER A 97 -21.23 -1.08 11.79
CA SER A 97 -20.53 -2.36 11.88
C SER A 97 -19.15 -2.09 12.44
N PRO A 98 -18.94 -2.30 13.75
CA PRO A 98 -17.63 -2.13 14.34
C PRO A 98 -16.67 -3.07 13.63
N ILE A 99 -15.68 -2.52 12.93
CA ILE A 99 -14.54 -3.32 12.50
C ILE A 99 -13.90 -3.83 13.79
N PHE A 100 -13.88 -5.15 13.97
CA PHE A 100 -13.26 -5.78 15.14
C PHE A 100 -11.75 -5.48 15.15
N TRP A 101 -11.40 -4.34 15.76
CA TRP A 101 -10.04 -3.89 15.94
C TRP A 101 -9.47 -4.54 17.21
N ASN A 102 -8.94 -5.74 17.07
CA ASN A 102 -8.25 -6.39 18.18
C ASN A 102 -6.86 -5.75 18.36
N ARG A 103 -6.39 -5.65 19.60
CA ARG A 103 -5.05 -5.10 19.92
C ARG A 103 -3.94 -5.74 19.12
N SER A 104 -3.97 -7.06 18.93
CA SER A 104 -2.97 -7.79 18.14
C SER A 104 -2.95 -7.35 16.67
N VAL A 105 -4.13 -7.17 16.06
CA VAL A 105 -4.26 -6.68 14.69
C VAL A 105 -3.72 -5.25 14.60
N GLY A 106 -4.08 -4.38 15.54
CA GLY A 106 -3.59 -3.01 15.61
C GLY A 106 -2.06 -2.93 15.68
N THR A 107 -1.43 -3.75 16.51
CA THR A 107 0.03 -3.78 16.64
C THR A 107 0.71 -4.19 15.33
N VAL A 108 0.22 -5.23 14.65
CA VAL A 108 0.78 -5.68 13.37
C VAL A 108 0.67 -4.59 12.30
N PHE A 109 -0.48 -3.92 12.21
CA PHE A 109 -0.67 -2.81 11.26
C PHE A 109 0.23 -1.62 11.56
N THR A 110 0.40 -1.27 12.84
CA THR A 110 1.27 -0.17 13.26
C THR A 110 2.72 -0.46 12.90
N VAL A 111 3.22 -1.64 13.25
CA VAL A 111 4.60 -2.05 12.93
C VAL A 111 4.83 -2.01 11.41
N ASN A 112 3.89 -2.53 10.63
CA ASN A 112 3.99 -2.54 9.17
C ASN A 112 3.97 -1.12 8.58
N ALA A 113 3.07 -0.25 9.04
CA ALA A 113 2.99 1.14 8.58
C ALA A 113 4.27 1.91 8.91
N VAL A 114 4.81 1.75 10.13
CA VAL A 114 6.07 2.37 10.54
C VAL A 114 7.24 1.85 9.72
N ALA A 115 7.31 0.54 9.48
CA ALA A 115 8.34 -0.06 8.65
C ALA A 115 8.32 0.48 7.20
N ILE A 116 7.13 0.61 6.61
CA ILE A 116 6.97 1.17 5.27
C ILE A 116 7.41 2.63 5.19
N LEU A 117 7.09 3.43 6.20
CA LEU A 117 7.54 4.82 6.29
C LEU A 117 9.07 4.89 6.43
N PHE A 118 9.63 4.11 7.35
CA PHE A 118 11.08 4.08 7.58
C PHE A 118 11.85 3.66 6.32
N LEU A 119 11.43 2.58 5.66
CA LEU A 119 12.04 2.11 4.41
C LEU A 119 11.83 3.09 3.24
N GLY A 120 10.74 3.84 3.25
CA GLY A 120 10.48 4.87 2.25
C GLY A 120 11.41 6.07 2.36
N PHE A 121 11.70 6.52 3.60
CA PHE A 121 12.63 7.63 3.84
C PHE A 121 14.10 7.24 3.71
N PHE A 122 14.45 5.98 3.97
CA PHE A 122 15.82 5.48 3.93
C PHE A 122 15.99 4.31 2.93
N PRO A 123 15.74 4.52 1.62
CA PRO A 123 15.82 3.45 0.62
C PRO A 123 17.22 2.87 0.48
N GLY A 124 18.26 3.66 0.82
CA GLY A 124 19.67 3.24 0.74
C GLY A 124 20.01 2.06 1.63
N ILE A 125 19.38 1.92 2.79
CA ILE A 125 19.60 0.79 3.71
C ILE A 125 19.16 -0.51 3.04
N LEU A 126 17.95 -0.52 2.49
CA LEU A 126 17.41 -1.70 1.81
C LEU A 126 18.26 -2.08 0.58
N MET A 127 18.65 -1.07 -0.21
CA MET A 127 19.46 -1.29 -1.41
C MET A 127 20.83 -1.88 -1.11
N SER A 128 21.50 -1.41 -0.06
CA SER A 128 22.82 -1.94 0.31
C SER A 128 22.75 -3.42 0.73
N GLU A 129 21.71 -3.81 1.46
CA GLU A 129 21.55 -5.21 1.87
C GLU A 129 21.13 -6.12 0.69
N CYS A 130 20.26 -5.64 -0.20
CA CYS A 130 19.91 -6.36 -1.42
C CYS A 130 21.15 -6.57 -2.32
N LEU A 131 21.98 -5.56 -2.48
CA LEU A 131 23.21 -5.66 -3.28
C LEU A 131 24.20 -6.67 -2.70
N LYS A 132 24.40 -6.65 -1.38
CA LYS A 132 25.23 -7.65 -0.68
C LYS A 132 24.69 -9.08 -0.88
N ALA A 133 23.37 -9.26 -0.75
CA ALA A 133 22.74 -10.56 -0.93
C ALA A 133 22.93 -11.10 -2.36
N VAL A 134 22.79 -10.24 -3.38
CA VAL A 134 23.02 -10.62 -4.78
C VAL A 134 24.49 -10.97 -5.01
N LEU A 135 25.42 -10.15 -4.53
CA LEU A 135 26.86 -10.41 -4.69
C LEU A 135 27.27 -11.71 -3.99
N SER A 136 26.71 -12.03 -2.83
CA SER A 136 26.98 -13.28 -2.12
C SER A 136 26.38 -14.53 -2.79
N SER A 137 25.38 -14.35 -3.66
CA SER A 137 24.75 -15.46 -4.39
C SER A 137 25.42 -15.78 -5.73
N VAL A 138 26.29 -14.90 -6.22
CA VAL A 138 26.99 -15.03 -7.52
C VAL A 138 28.42 -15.57 -7.33
N VAL A 139 28.93 -15.61 -6.09
CA VAL A 139 30.19 -16.22 -5.70
C VAL A 139 29.96 -17.60 -5.14
#